data_f9f38c1b9fa41950a948f4a9541b19f6
#
_entry.id   f9f38c1b9fa41950a948f4a9541b19f6
#
_cell.length_a   1.000
_cell.length_b   1.000
_cell.length_c   1.000
_cell.angle_alpha   90.00
_cell.angle_beta   90.00
_cell.angle_gamma   90.00
#
_symmetry.space_group_name_H-M   'P 1'
#
loop_
_entity.id
_entity.type
_entity.pdbx_description
1 polymer ?
#
loop_
_entity_poly.entity_id
_entity_poly.type
_entity_poly.pdbx_seq_one_letter_code
_entity_poly.pdbx_strand_id
1 'polypeptide(L)'
;MIRILFCGLVAGLLGKGSAAGAGQGEPDVYPSHLMVDQEVTVSARITGVIEKINVDRGSVVKRGQSLATLELQEFEQGVREAREEMQLRKIELERAKALSAGNILSKADLDVKRATYAVALAAYEKAIAIRDYAFIRAPFSGVVTEKYARVGQKVIDNQNVPLFKITAFEPLLARVYLPEQRLMSIRKGDRVDVVPEKFPKARTTGVVQYISPTVDAASGTFQVIVQVRRDPQTLLRPGMAVKVLFNNARGS
;
A
#
# COMPACT_ATOMS: atom_id res chain seq x y z
N MET A 1 30.80 -76.22 46.15
CA MET A 1 29.99 -77.46 45.95
C MET A 1 29.04 -77.20 44.80
N ILE A 2 29.16 -78.10 43.77
CA ILE A 2 28.14 -78.47 42.76
C ILE A 2 27.78 -77.34 41.74
N ARG A 3 28.34 -77.32 40.50
CA ARG A 3 28.05 -78.11 39.28
C ARG A 3 26.58 -78.03 38.86
N ILE A 4 26.25 -77.53 37.63
CA ILE A 4 26.00 -78.28 36.37
C ILE A 4 25.51 -77.21 35.37
N LEU A 5 26.12 -76.83 34.24
CA LEU A 5 26.14 -77.44 32.90
C LEU A 5 24.77 -77.65 32.24
N PHE A 6 24.52 -76.97 31.11
CA PHE A 6 24.00 -77.47 29.84
C PHE A 6 23.50 -76.23 28.99
N CYS A 7 24.16 -75.89 27.94
CA CYS A 7 24.10 -76.44 26.58
C CYS A 7 22.80 -76.14 25.81
N GLY A 8 22.99 -75.31 24.76
CA GLY A 8 22.33 -75.60 23.48
C GLY A 8 21.18 -74.66 23.08
N LEU A 9 21.22 -73.87 22.21
CA LEU A 9 20.78 -74.08 20.83
C LEU A 9 20.72 -72.73 20.03
N VAL A 10 21.33 -72.74 18.88
CA VAL A 10 21.24 -71.73 17.83
C VAL A 10 19.87 -71.78 17.19
N ALA A 11 19.26 -70.66 17.00
CA ALA A 11 18.29 -70.44 15.90
C ALA A 11 18.30 -69.01 15.48
N GLY A 12 18.80 -68.74 14.29
CA GLY A 12 18.73 -67.49 13.60
C GLY A 12 17.30 -67.15 13.20
N LEU A 13 16.96 -65.91 13.22
CA LEU A 13 15.85 -65.39 12.42
C LEU A 13 16.21 -64.01 11.88
N LEU A 14 16.08 -63.96 10.60
CA LEU A 14 16.26 -62.91 9.64
C LEU A 14 15.71 -61.54 10.07
N GLY A 15 16.43 -60.55 9.62
CA GLY A 15 16.13 -59.14 9.70
C GLY A 15 14.76 -58.74 9.21
N LYS A 16 14.19 -57.80 9.89
CA LYS A 16 13.23 -56.87 9.29
C LYS A 16 13.88 -55.51 9.28
N GLY A 17 14.19 -55.07 8.09
CA GLY A 17 14.63 -53.73 7.81
C GLY A 17 13.62 -52.73 8.40
N SER A 18 14.09 -51.94 9.33
CA SER A 18 13.40 -50.75 9.75
C SER A 18 13.38 -49.80 8.60
N ALA A 19 12.21 -49.58 8.05
CA ALA A 19 11.97 -48.52 7.05
C ALA A 19 12.43 -47.22 7.68
N ALA A 20 13.46 -46.65 7.06
CA ALA A 20 13.89 -45.30 7.36
C ALA A 20 12.68 -44.37 7.16
N GLY A 21 12.16 -43.88 8.24
CA GLY A 21 11.20 -42.78 8.23
C GLY A 21 11.84 -41.64 7.46
N ALA A 22 11.22 -41.23 6.39
CA ALA A 22 11.59 -40.02 5.66
C ALA A 22 11.65 -38.87 6.68
N GLY A 23 12.86 -38.41 6.95
CA GLY A 23 13.09 -37.26 7.80
C GLY A 23 12.36 -36.08 7.19
N GLN A 24 11.25 -35.72 7.77
CA GLN A 24 10.67 -34.39 7.56
C GLN A 24 11.68 -33.44 8.20
N GLY A 25 12.52 -32.82 7.35
CA GLY A 25 13.43 -31.80 7.80
C GLY A 25 12.65 -30.75 8.56
N GLU A 26 13.15 -30.39 9.73
CA GLU A 26 12.51 -29.34 10.52
C GLU A 26 12.30 -28.13 9.61
N PRO A 27 11.11 -27.48 9.65
CA PRO A 27 10.83 -26.34 8.82
C PRO A 27 11.81 -25.22 9.19
N ASP A 28 12.46 -24.63 8.19
CA ASP A 28 13.32 -23.48 8.40
C ASP A 28 12.49 -22.30 8.89
N VAL A 29 12.81 -21.81 10.07
CA VAL A 29 12.07 -20.75 10.76
C VAL A 29 12.84 -19.44 10.69
N TYR A 30 12.24 -18.43 10.11
CA TYR A 30 12.83 -17.10 10.01
C TYR A 30 11.99 -16.05 10.72
N PRO A 31 12.60 -15.27 11.63
CA PRO A 31 11.89 -14.19 12.32
C PRO A 31 11.59 -13.03 11.36
N SER A 32 10.45 -12.40 11.55
CA SER A 32 10.02 -11.24 10.78
C SER A 32 9.05 -10.38 11.56
N HIS A 33 8.69 -9.25 11.00
CA HIS A 33 7.60 -8.40 11.48
C HIS A 33 6.60 -8.18 10.35
N LEU A 34 5.33 -8.19 10.71
CA LEU A 34 4.28 -7.83 9.76
C LEU A 34 4.38 -6.35 9.42
N MET A 35 4.32 -6.05 8.15
CA MET A 35 4.33 -4.69 7.63
C MET A 35 3.23 -4.52 6.57
N VAL A 36 2.95 -3.30 6.20
CA VAL A 36 2.07 -2.97 5.08
C VAL A 36 2.88 -2.34 3.96
N ASP A 37 2.38 -2.45 2.76
CA ASP A 37 3.02 -1.88 1.58
C ASP A 37 2.87 -0.35 1.53
N GLN A 38 1.76 0.17 2.05
CA GLN A 38 1.43 1.59 1.95
C GLN A 38 1.16 2.19 3.32
N GLU A 39 2.00 3.16 3.67
CA GLU A 39 1.81 4.07 4.79
C GLU A 39 2.17 5.48 4.31
N VAL A 40 1.31 6.46 4.56
CA VAL A 40 1.53 7.83 4.13
C VAL A 40 1.09 8.83 5.19
N THR A 41 1.85 9.89 5.32
CA THR A 41 1.45 11.09 6.04
C THR A 41 0.83 12.07 5.05
N VAL A 42 -0.44 12.37 5.23
CA VAL A 42 -1.21 13.31 4.41
C VAL A 42 -1.03 14.72 4.95
N SER A 43 -0.64 15.65 4.10
CA SER A 43 -0.54 17.09 4.36
C SER A 43 -1.45 17.89 3.42
N ALA A 44 -1.66 19.18 3.69
CA ALA A 44 -2.34 20.08 2.77
C ALA A 44 -1.46 20.42 1.57
N ARG A 45 -2.07 20.64 0.41
CA ARG A 45 -1.41 21.07 -0.83
C ARG A 45 -1.52 22.55 -1.10
N ILE A 46 -2.38 23.25 -0.34
CA ILE A 46 -2.64 24.68 -0.46
C ILE A 46 -2.77 25.27 0.95
N THR A 47 -2.54 26.56 1.04
CA THR A 47 -2.74 27.33 2.27
C THR A 47 -4.23 27.52 2.52
N GLY A 48 -4.65 27.40 3.79
CA GLY A 48 -6.03 27.61 4.22
C GLY A 48 -6.23 27.32 5.70
N VAL A 49 -7.46 27.43 6.18
CA VAL A 49 -7.85 27.08 7.55
C VAL A 49 -8.72 25.83 7.51
N ILE A 50 -8.50 24.90 8.40
CA ILE A 50 -9.32 23.68 8.49
C ILE A 50 -10.68 24.04 9.07
N GLU A 51 -11.72 23.96 8.23
CA GLU A 51 -13.10 24.20 8.61
C GLU A 51 -13.72 22.98 9.28
N LYS A 52 -13.50 21.79 8.70
CA LYS A 52 -14.13 20.55 9.13
C LYS A 52 -13.20 19.35 9.03
N ILE A 53 -13.32 18.45 10.02
CA ILE A 53 -12.64 17.15 10.03
C ILE A 53 -13.72 16.06 9.99
N ASN A 54 -13.64 15.13 9.02
CA ASN A 54 -14.65 14.12 8.77
C ASN A 54 -14.29 12.75 9.34
N VAL A 55 -13.07 12.60 9.89
CA VAL A 55 -12.53 11.31 10.36
C VAL A 55 -11.81 11.49 11.70
N ASP A 56 -11.68 10.39 12.44
CA ASP A 56 -10.90 10.34 13.66
C ASP A 56 -9.85 9.21 13.62
N ARG A 57 -8.98 9.16 14.63
CA ARG A 57 -8.05 8.05 14.80
C ARG A 57 -8.83 6.73 14.88
N GLY A 58 -8.41 5.72 14.12
CA GLY A 58 -9.09 4.44 14.00
C GLY A 58 -10.17 4.39 12.92
N SER A 59 -10.54 5.51 12.30
CA SER A 59 -11.53 5.53 11.21
C SER A 59 -11.00 4.77 9.99
N VAL A 60 -11.84 3.89 9.44
CA VAL A 60 -11.60 3.23 8.16
C VAL A 60 -11.99 4.18 7.04
N VAL A 61 -11.10 4.38 6.08
CA VAL A 61 -11.30 5.30 4.96
C VAL A 61 -11.10 4.61 3.62
N LYS A 62 -11.84 5.07 2.60
CA LYS A 62 -11.69 4.62 1.21
C LYS A 62 -10.81 5.62 0.45
N ARG A 63 -10.16 5.14 -0.61
CA ARG A 63 -9.42 6.01 -1.55
C ARG A 63 -10.32 7.15 -2.04
N GLY A 64 -9.84 8.38 -2.00
CA GLY A 64 -10.57 9.59 -2.41
C GLY A 64 -11.55 10.14 -1.36
N GLN A 65 -11.79 9.44 -0.26
CA GLN A 65 -12.64 9.94 0.82
C GLN A 65 -12.05 11.20 1.44
N SER A 66 -12.89 12.23 1.68
CA SER A 66 -12.47 13.46 2.34
C SER A 66 -12.22 13.21 3.84
N LEU A 67 -11.01 13.54 4.28
CA LEU A 67 -10.56 13.47 5.67
C LEU A 67 -10.85 14.76 6.41
N ALA A 68 -10.57 15.89 5.74
CA ALA A 68 -10.83 17.23 6.22
C ALA A 68 -11.13 18.16 5.04
N THR A 69 -11.72 19.30 5.34
CA THR A 69 -12.05 20.34 4.37
C THR A 69 -11.51 21.67 4.88
N LEU A 70 -10.84 22.41 4.04
CA LEU A 70 -10.44 23.80 4.30
C LEU A 70 -11.65 24.72 4.06
N GLU A 71 -11.59 25.96 4.58
CA GLU A 71 -12.57 26.99 4.26
C GLU A 71 -12.66 27.20 2.75
N LEU A 72 -13.86 26.99 2.19
CA LEU A 72 -14.07 26.94 0.74
C LEU A 72 -14.39 28.30 0.11
N GLN A 73 -14.81 29.28 0.90
CA GLN A 73 -15.39 30.52 0.42
C GLN A 73 -14.50 31.24 -0.62
N GLU A 74 -13.22 31.41 -0.33
CA GLU A 74 -12.27 32.08 -1.23
C GLU A 74 -12.06 31.29 -2.52
N PHE A 75 -11.90 29.96 -2.41
CA PHE A 75 -11.68 29.09 -3.58
C PHE A 75 -12.93 29.04 -4.48
N GLU A 76 -14.14 29.02 -3.91
CA GLU A 76 -15.37 29.07 -4.67
C GLU A 76 -15.58 30.41 -5.38
N GLN A 77 -15.16 31.53 -4.78
CA GLN A 77 -15.15 32.82 -5.44
C GLN A 77 -14.22 32.81 -6.65
N GLY A 78 -12.99 32.32 -6.51
CA GLY A 78 -12.06 32.21 -7.63
C GLY A 78 -12.59 31.34 -8.77
N VAL A 79 -13.31 30.24 -8.44
CA VAL A 79 -13.96 29.41 -9.46
C VAL A 79 -15.06 30.17 -10.17
N ARG A 80 -15.89 30.96 -9.45
CA ARG A 80 -16.95 31.78 -10.07
C ARG A 80 -16.37 32.83 -10.99
N GLU A 81 -15.36 33.58 -10.55
CA GLU A 81 -14.70 34.62 -11.36
C GLU A 81 -14.13 34.04 -12.66
N ALA A 82 -13.36 32.94 -12.57
CA ALA A 82 -12.79 32.32 -13.75
C ALA A 82 -13.87 31.73 -14.69
N ARG A 83 -14.99 31.25 -14.13
CA ARG A 83 -16.14 30.76 -14.92
C ARG A 83 -16.79 31.87 -15.72
N GLU A 84 -17.04 33.03 -15.13
CA GLU A 84 -17.70 34.14 -15.80
C GLU A 84 -16.79 34.69 -16.92
N GLU A 85 -15.50 34.81 -16.69
CA GLU A 85 -14.52 35.20 -17.72
C GLU A 85 -14.49 34.17 -18.87
N MET A 86 -14.45 32.89 -18.58
CA MET A 86 -14.49 31.85 -19.61
C MET A 86 -15.80 31.91 -20.42
N GLN A 87 -16.95 32.17 -19.76
CA GLN A 87 -18.22 32.28 -20.46
C GLN A 87 -18.26 33.51 -21.37
N LEU A 88 -17.73 34.68 -20.92
CA LEU A 88 -17.61 35.90 -21.75
C LEU A 88 -16.80 35.58 -23.01
N ARG A 89 -15.63 34.98 -22.87
CA ARG A 89 -14.77 34.65 -24.03
C ARG A 89 -15.40 33.62 -24.96
N LYS A 90 -16.21 32.69 -24.41
CA LYS A 90 -16.97 31.76 -25.21
C LYS A 90 -17.99 32.44 -26.08
N ILE A 91 -18.74 33.39 -25.52
CA ILE A 91 -19.73 34.20 -26.29
C ILE A 91 -19.05 35.01 -27.38
N GLU A 92 -17.92 35.65 -27.08
CA GLU A 92 -17.13 36.38 -28.06
C GLU A 92 -16.66 35.48 -29.21
N LEU A 93 -16.18 34.28 -28.89
CA LEU A 93 -15.76 33.29 -29.89
C LEU A 93 -16.93 32.86 -30.78
N GLU A 94 -18.11 32.56 -30.22
CA GLU A 94 -19.27 32.16 -30.99
C GLU A 94 -19.76 33.28 -31.93
N ARG A 95 -19.73 34.54 -31.47
CA ARG A 95 -20.01 35.72 -32.34
C ARG A 95 -18.98 35.82 -33.46
N ALA A 96 -17.69 35.67 -33.13
CA ALA A 96 -16.62 35.73 -34.13
C ALA A 96 -16.72 34.61 -35.17
N LYS A 97 -17.12 33.41 -34.77
CA LYS A 97 -17.38 32.30 -35.70
C LYS A 97 -18.54 32.64 -36.68
N ALA A 98 -19.64 33.20 -36.19
CA ALA A 98 -20.76 33.59 -37.01
C ALA A 98 -20.37 34.70 -38.04
N LEU A 99 -19.60 35.71 -37.62
CA LEU A 99 -19.11 36.78 -38.49
C LEU A 99 -18.11 36.29 -39.54
N SER A 100 -17.22 35.35 -39.14
CA SER A 100 -16.25 34.75 -40.06
C SER A 100 -16.93 33.85 -41.11
N ALA A 101 -18.00 33.14 -40.73
CA ALA A 101 -18.79 32.37 -41.69
C ALA A 101 -19.45 33.26 -42.75
N GLY A 102 -19.81 34.47 -42.40
CA GLY A 102 -20.31 35.53 -43.33
C GLY A 102 -19.22 36.31 -44.07
N ASN A 103 -17.92 35.91 -43.98
CA ASN A 103 -16.78 36.62 -44.53
C ASN A 103 -16.60 38.07 -44.02
N ILE A 104 -17.17 38.42 -42.84
CA ILE A 104 -17.10 39.73 -42.22
C ILE A 104 -15.87 39.87 -41.32
N LEU A 105 -15.41 38.77 -40.76
CA LEU A 105 -14.26 38.73 -39.86
C LEU A 105 -13.10 37.94 -40.49
N SER A 106 -11.86 38.43 -40.32
CA SER A 106 -10.67 37.72 -40.81
C SER A 106 -10.41 36.42 -40.05
N LYS A 107 -9.76 35.47 -40.71
CA LYS A 107 -9.35 34.20 -40.04
C LYS A 107 -8.38 34.46 -38.86
N ALA A 108 -7.49 35.46 -39.01
CA ALA A 108 -6.54 35.86 -37.97
C ALA A 108 -7.28 36.34 -36.71
N ASP A 109 -8.32 37.18 -36.87
CA ASP A 109 -9.12 37.66 -35.74
C ASP A 109 -9.91 36.52 -35.06
N LEU A 110 -10.43 35.58 -35.86
CA LEU A 110 -11.08 34.38 -35.32
C LEU A 110 -10.09 33.53 -34.51
N ASP A 111 -8.87 33.36 -34.98
CA ASP A 111 -7.84 32.59 -34.28
C ASP A 111 -7.42 33.28 -32.97
N VAL A 112 -7.37 34.60 -32.91
CA VAL A 112 -7.17 35.36 -31.66
C VAL A 112 -8.32 35.08 -30.67
N LYS A 113 -9.59 35.09 -31.13
CA LYS A 113 -10.72 34.79 -30.24
C LYS A 113 -10.71 33.33 -29.75
N ARG A 114 -10.26 32.39 -30.55
CA ARG A 114 -10.06 30.99 -30.11
C ARG A 114 -8.99 30.89 -29.04
N ALA A 115 -7.86 31.59 -29.24
CA ALA A 115 -6.75 31.59 -28.28
C ALA A 115 -7.18 32.19 -26.93
N THR A 116 -7.88 33.34 -26.96
CA THR A 116 -8.37 33.99 -25.73
C THR A 116 -9.36 33.14 -24.96
N TYR A 117 -10.28 32.42 -25.64
CA TYR A 117 -11.17 31.49 -25.02
C TYR A 117 -10.41 30.29 -24.41
N ALA A 118 -9.42 29.73 -25.12
CA ALA A 118 -8.62 28.62 -24.62
C ALA A 118 -7.85 28.99 -23.34
N VAL A 119 -7.31 30.21 -23.25
CA VAL A 119 -6.64 30.73 -22.05
C VAL A 119 -7.63 30.86 -20.89
N ALA A 120 -8.83 31.42 -21.13
CA ALA A 120 -9.85 31.58 -20.10
C ALA A 120 -10.39 30.22 -19.62
N LEU A 121 -10.55 29.23 -20.51
CA LEU A 121 -10.92 27.86 -20.15
C LEU A 121 -9.86 27.22 -19.26
N ALA A 122 -8.58 27.33 -19.62
CA ALA A 122 -7.50 26.80 -18.80
C ALA A 122 -7.42 27.46 -17.40
N ALA A 123 -7.71 28.77 -17.32
CA ALA A 123 -7.80 29.47 -16.03
C ALA A 123 -8.95 28.95 -15.16
N TYR A 124 -10.12 28.69 -15.75
CA TYR A 124 -11.26 28.10 -15.06
C TYR A 124 -10.95 26.68 -14.56
N GLU A 125 -10.37 25.82 -15.39
CA GLU A 125 -9.95 24.47 -15.00
C GLU A 125 -8.93 24.51 -13.86
N LYS A 126 -7.97 25.44 -13.89
CA LYS A 126 -7.01 25.67 -12.80
C LYS A 126 -7.71 26.05 -11.50
N ALA A 127 -8.69 26.96 -11.54
CA ALA A 127 -9.44 27.39 -10.37
C ALA A 127 -10.21 26.20 -9.73
N ILE A 128 -10.82 25.33 -10.55
CA ILE A 128 -11.46 24.11 -10.07
C ILE A 128 -10.45 23.18 -9.38
N ALA A 129 -9.29 22.96 -9.99
CA ALA A 129 -8.25 22.12 -9.41
C ALA A 129 -7.75 22.67 -8.06
N ILE A 130 -7.57 23.97 -7.93
CA ILE A 130 -7.18 24.63 -6.67
C ILE A 130 -8.28 24.42 -5.61
N ARG A 131 -9.56 24.66 -5.95
CA ARG A 131 -10.68 24.37 -5.02
C ARG A 131 -10.70 22.92 -4.58
N ASP A 132 -10.43 21.98 -5.48
CA ASP A 132 -10.44 20.56 -5.15
C ASP A 132 -9.29 20.17 -4.18
N TYR A 133 -8.19 20.92 -4.15
CA TYR A 133 -7.14 20.76 -3.15
C TYR A 133 -7.56 21.19 -1.75
N ALA A 134 -8.63 21.97 -1.60
CA ALA A 134 -9.21 22.29 -0.30
C ALA A 134 -9.84 21.06 0.39
N PHE A 135 -10.14 20.00 -0.36
CA PHE A 135 -10.57 18.72 0.18
C PHE A 135 -9.35 17.82 0.40
N ILE A 136 -8.94 17.66 1.64
CA ILE A 136 -7.85 16.74 2.01
C ILE A 136 -8.38 15.33 1.96
N ARG A 137 -7.89 14.53 1.00
CA ARG A 137 -8.43 13.20 0.68
C ARG A 137 -7.44 12.08 0.98
N ALA A 138 -7.97 10.88 1.29
CA ALA A 138 -7.19 9.67 1.46
C ALA A 138 -6.62 9.21 0.10
N PRO A 139 -5.31 8.98 -0.04
CA PRO A 139 -4.68 8.54 -1.30
C PRO A 139 -4.97 7.08 -1.62
N PHE A 140 -5.24 6.26 -0.61
CA PHE A 140 -5.62 4.85 -0.73
C PHE A 140 -6.59 4.46 0.41
N SER A 141 -7.17 3.27 0.32
CA SER A 141 -8.06 2.74 1.36
C SER A 141 -7.25 2.17 2.53
N GLY A 142 -7.60 2.54 3.76
CA GLY A 142 -6.85 2.13 4.94
C GLY A 142 -7.48 2.62 6.22
N VAL A 143 -6.68 2.78 7.27
CA VAL A 143 -7.07 3.33 8.57
C VAL A 143 -6.27 4.55 8.89
N VAL A 144 -6.93 5.53 9.49
CA VAL A 144 -6.29 6.69 10.10
C VAL A 144 -5.61 6.24 11.41
N THR A 145 -4.29 6.09 11.38
CA THR A 145 -3.50 5.69 12.56
C THR A 145 -3.18 6.87 13.46
N GLU A 146 -2.95 8.06 12.86
CA GLU A 146 -2.72 9.30 13.61
C GLU A 146 -3.54 10.45 13.02
N LYS A 147 -4.03 11.31 13.90
CA LYS A 147 -4.71 12.56 13.58
C LYS A 147 -3.98 13.71 14.28
N TYR A 148 -3.37 14.58 13.52
CA TYR A 148 -2.69 15.78 13.99
C TYR A 148 -3.51 17.05 13.74
N ALA A 149 -4.39 16.97 12.72
CA ALA A 149 -5.25 18.07 12.29
C ALA A 149 -6.23 18.51 13.39
N ARG A 150 -6.44 19.82 13.50
CA ARG A 150 -7.43 20.45 14.38
C ARG A 150 -8.30 21.43 13.61
N VAL A 151 -9.58 21.50 13.92
CA VAL A 151 -10.49 22.52 13.37
C VAL A 151 -9.98 23.91 13.77
N GLY A 152 -10.01 24.88 12.86
CA GLY A 152 -9.46 26.21 13.05
C GLY A 152 -7.94 26.31 12.86
N GLN A 153 -7.25 25.18 12.61
CA GLN A 153 -5.81 25.20 12.36
C GLN A 153 -5.53 25.77 10.95
N LYS A 154 -4.64 26.79 10.90
CA LYS A 154 -4.08 27.27 9.64
C LYS A 154 -3.01 26.30 9.14
N VAL A 155 -3.14 25.87 7.93
CA VAL A 155 -2.13 25.09 7.18
C VAL A 155 -1.52 25.98 6.11
N ILE A 156 -0.21 25.80 5.88
CA ILE A 156 0.54 26.61 4.94
C ILE A 156 1.14 25.65 3.90
N ASP A 157 0.99 26.01 2.63
CA ASP A 157 1.64 25.34 1.51
C ASP A 157 3.16 25.24 1.74
N ASN A 158 3.79 24.17 1.24
CA ASN A 158 5.23 23.90 1.34
C ASN A 158 5.81 23.64 2.75
N GLN A 159 5.02 23.65 3.82
CA GLN A 159 5.52 23.29 5.16
C GLN A 159 5.39 21.79 5.49
N ASN A 160 4.78 21.00 4.62
CA ASN A 160 4.52 19.55 4.84
C ASN A 160 3.99 19.21 6.24
N VAL A 161 3.16 20.10 6.82
CA VAL A 161 2.60 19.89 8.15
C VAL A 161 1.78 18.59 8.14
N PRO A 162 2.11 17.60 8.97
CA PRO A 162 1.37 16.36 9.03
C PRO A 162 -0.05 16.62 9.53
N LEU A 163 -1.05 16.13 8.81
CA LEU A 163 -2.46 16.25 9.21
C LEU A 163 -3.05 14.89 9.61
N PHE A 164 -2.80 13.88 8.79
CA PHE A 164 -3.25 12.52 9.06
C PHE A 164 -2.15 11.53 8.66
N LYS A 165 -2.04 10.44 9.41
CA LYS A 165 -1.26 9.27 9.02
C LYS A 165 -2.22 8.16 8.66
N ILE A 166 -2.10 7.62 7.45
CA ILE A 166 -2.95 6.55 6.96
C ILE A 166 -2.09 5.35 6.66
N THR A 167 -2.51 4.19 7.17
CA THR A 167 -1.86 2.92 6.97
C THR A 167 -2.83 1.99 6.25
N ALA A 168 -2.40 1.41 5.13
CA ALA A 168 -3.21 0.42 4.43
C ALA A 168 -3.37 -0.84 5.30
N PHE A 169 -4.50 -1.52 5.17
CA PHE A 169 -4.67 -2.81 5.84
C PHE A 169 -4.13 -3.97 5.01
N GLU A 170 -4.11 -3.81 3.70
CA GLU A 170 -3.73 -4.84 2.74
C GLU A 170 -2.89 -4.23 1.61
N PRO A 171 -1.96 -5.01 1.09
CA PRO A 171 -1.56 -6.34 1.54
C PRO A 171 -0.75 -6.32 2.84
N LEU A 172 -0.96 -7.32 3.70
CA LEU A 172 -0.11 -7.55 4.87
C LEU A 172 1.10 -8.36 4.42
N LEU A 173 2.29 -7.86 4.71
CA LEU A 173 3.56 -8.40 4.23
C LEU A 173 4.44 -8.84 5.40
N ALA A 174 5.26 -9.86 5.19
CA ALA A 174 6.38 -10.21 6.06
C ALA A 174 7.67 -10.16 5.25
N ARG A 175 8.68 -9.41 5.74
CA ARG A 175 10.00 -9.32 5.13
C ARG A 175 10.94 -10.27 5.83
N VAL A 176 11.51 -11.21 5.07
CA VAL A 176 12.39 -12.26 5.60
C VAL A 176 13.73 -12.16 4.88
N TYR A 177 14.80 -12.41 5.60
CA TYR A 177 16.15 -12.51 5.05
C TYR A 177 16.59 -13.97 5.10
N LEU A 178 16.89 -14.54 3.94
CA LEU A 178 17.24 -15.93 3.77
C LEU A 178 18.72 -16.07 3.36
N PRO A 179 19.44 -17.08 3.84
CA PRO A 179 20.81 -17.37 3.39
C PRO A 179 20.86 -17.67 1.90
N GLU A 180 21.93 -17.31 1.20
CA GLU A 180 22.07 -17.51 -0.25
C GLU A 180 21.90 -18.97 -0.69
N GLN A 181 22.24 -19.95 0.16
CA GLN A 181 22.05 -21.38 -0.13
C GLN A 181 20.58 -21.72 -0.42
N ARG A 182 19.64 -20.92 0.07
CA ARG A 182 18.18 -21.11 -0.14
C ARG A 182 17.70 -20.54 -1.47
N LEU A 183 18.50 -19.77 -2.20
CA LEU A 183 18.11 -19.10 -3.43
C LEU A 183 17.59 -20.06 -4.50
N MET A 184 18.20 -21.25 -4.62
CA MET A 184 17.81 -22.27 -5.61
C MET A 184 16.54 -23.05 -5.22
N SER A 185 16.17 -23.04 -3.93
CA SER A 185 15.05 -23.82 -3.40
C SER A 185 13.73 -23.04 -3.26
N ILE A 186 13.77 -21.71 -3.39
CA ILE A 186 12.61 -20.84 -3.18
C ILE A 186 12.22 -20.18 -4.49
N ARG A 187 10.91 -20.15 -4.76
CA ARG A 187 10.33 -19.54 -5.96
C ARG A 187 9.18 -18.60 -5.60
N LYS A 188 8.99 -17.59 -6.44
CA LYS A 188 7.79 -16.76 -6.37
C LYS A 188 6.54 -17.64 -6.50
N GLY A 189 5.58 -17.44 -5.61
CA GLY A 189 4.36 -18.23 -5.54
C GLY A 189 4.41 -19.38 -4.51
N ASP A 190 5.56 -19.68 -3.91
CA ASP A 190 5.67 -20.71 -2.87
C ASP A 190 4.82 -20.33 -1.65
N ARG A 191 4.15 -21.34 -1.08
CA ARG A 191 3.36 -21.18 0.14
C ARG A 191 4.23 -21.38 1.35
N VAL A 192 4.05 -20.53 2.33
CA VAL A 192 4.74 -20.56 3.61
C VAL A 192 3.74 -20.44 4.75
N ASP A 193 4.10 -20.93 5.91
CA ASP A 193 3.30 -20.73 7.11
C ASP A 193 3.82 -19.51 7.88
N VAL A 194 2.90 -18.70 8.37
CA VAL A 194 3.21 -17.51 9.17
C VAL A 194 2.57 -17.66 10.54
N VAL A 195 3.40 -17.66 11.57
CA VAL A 195 2.99 -17.88 12.95
C VAL A 195 3.35 -16.67 13.80
N PRO A 196 2.39 -15.93 14.35
CA PRO A 196 2.66 -14.85 15.29
C PRO A 196 3.32 -15.37 16.56
N GLU A 197 4.43 -14.73 17.00
CA GLU A 197 5.18 -15.23 18.17
C GLU A 197 4.35 -15.26 19.46
N LYS A 198 3.56 -14.23 19.69
CA LYS A 198 2.73 -14.10 20.89
C LYS A 198 1.43 -14.90 20.82
N PHE A 199 0.99 -15.30 19.62
CA PHE A 199 -0.29 -15.98 19.39
C PHE A 199 -0.10 -17.19 18.45
N PRO A 200 0.57 -18.27 18.88
CA PRO A 200 0.89 -19.40 18.00
C PRO A 200 -0.33 -20.09 17.39
N LYS A 201 -1.48 -19.98 18.04
CA LYS A 201 -2.77 -20.53 17.54
C LYS A 201 -3.32 -19.74 16.35
N ALA A 202 -2.90 -18.50 16.15
CA ALA A 202 -3.31 -17.64 15.04
C ALA A 202 -2.43 -17.86 13.79
N ARG A 203 -2.07 -19.13 13.51
CA ARG A 203 -1.29 -19.54 12.33
C ARG A 203 -2.06 -19.21 11.06
N THR A 204 -1.39 -18.61 10.10
CA THR A 204 -1.94 -18.30 8.78
C THR A 204 -0.95 -18.71 7.70
N THR A 205 -1.39 -18.64 6.45
CA THR A 205 -0.55 -18.91 5.27
C THR A 205 -0.12 -17.63 4.61
N GLY A 206 1.07 -17.66 4.02
CA GLY A 206 1.59 -16.61 3.15
C GLY A 206 2.01 -17.18 1.80
N VAL A 207 2.23 -16.27 0.84
CA VAL A 207 2.73 -16.59 -0.49
C VAL A 207 3.93 -15.72 -0.77
N VAL A 208 5.03 -16.30 -1.26
CA VAL A 208 6.22 -15.58 -1.68
C VAL A 208 5.85 -14.67 -2.86
N GLN A 209 5.86 -13.36 -2.64
CA GLN A 209 5.52 -12.36 -3.64
C GLN A 209 6.74 -11.86 -4.40
N TYR A 210 7.85 -11.68 -3.69
CA TYR A 210 9.06 -11.12 -4.26
C TYR A 210 10.30 -11.80 -3.66
N ILE A 211 11.30 -12.01 -4.49
CA ILE A 211 12.63 -12.49 -4.13
C ILE A 211 13.62 -11.47 -4.67
N SER A 212 14.51 -10.96 -3.82
CA SER A 212 15.55 -10.03 -4.25
C SER A 212 16.46 -10.68 -5.29
N PRO A 213 16.77 -10.00 -6.41
CA PRO A 213 17.76 -10.46 -7.37
C PRO A 213 19.20 -10.29 -6.87
N THR A 214 19.39 -9.57 -5.75
CA THR A 214 20.71 -9.28 -5.16
C THR A 214 20.84 -9.95 -3.81
N VAL A 215 22.05 -10.45 -3.52
CA VAL A 215 22.47 -10.95 -2.22
C VAL A 215 23.28 -9.83 -1.55
N ASP A 216 23.00 -9.58 -0.28
CA ASP A 216 23.81 -8.68 0.55
C ASP A 216 25.14 -9.37 0.90
N ALA A 217 26.24 -8.82 0.40
CA ALA A 217 27.57 -9.43 0.56
C ALA A 217 28.07 -9.43 2.02
N ALA A 218 27.57 -8.53 2.87
CA ALA A 218 27.99 -8.45 4.27
C ALA A 218 27.33 -9.53 5.12
N SER A 219 26.08 -9.86 4.85
CA SER A 219 25.30 -10.85 5.61
C SER A 219 25.19 -12.20 4.91
N GLY A 220 25.50 -12.31 3.61
CA GLY A 220 25.27 -13.52 2.80
C GLY A 220 23.78 -13.86 2.67
N THR A 221 22.88 -12.87 2.78
CA THR A 221 21.44 -13.09 2.73
C THR A 221 20.77 -12.34 1.58
N PHE A 222 19.62 -12.83 1.17
CA PHE A 222 18.76 -12.13 0.23
C PHE A 222 17.37 -11.90 0.84
N GLN A 223 16.73 -10.83 0.41
CA GLN A 223 15.41 -10.44 0.91
C GLN A 223 14.31 -11.21 0.19
N VAL A 224 13.35 -11.70 0.94
CA VAL A 224 12.09 -12.28 0.45
C VAL A 224 10.92 -11.54 1.08
N ILE A 225 9.93 -11.17 0.27
CA ILE A 225 8.68 -10.59 0.74
C ILE A 225 7.59 -11.63 0.58
N VAL A 226 6.94 -11.93 1.68
CA VAL A 226 5.81 -12.86 1.77
C VAL A 226 4.54 -12.06 1.97
N GLN A 227 3.58 -12.22 1.07
CA GLN A 227 2.24 -11.70 1.26
C GLN A 227 1.47 -12.63 2.18
N VAL A 228 1.06 -12.13 3.34
CA VAL A 228 0.37 -12.89 4.37
C VAL A 228 -1.13 -12.82 4.11
N ARG A 229 -1.78 -13.98 4.09
CA ARG A 229 -3.25 -14.04 3.97
C ARG A 229 -3.87 -13.54 5.27
N ARG A 230 -4.68 -12.51 5.16
CA ARG A 230 -5.46 -12.02 6.27
C ARG A 230 -6.70 -12.89 6.45
N ASP A 231 -6.84 -13.48 7.62
CA ASP A 231 -8.10 -14.08 8.04
C ASP A 231 -8.82 -13.04 8.92
N PRO A 232 -10.09 -12.72 8.64
CA PRO A 232 -10.88 -11.81 9.47
C PRO A 232 -10.95 -12.20 10.94
N GLN A 233 -10.79 -13.49 11.25
CA GLN A 233 -10.79 -14.01 12.62
C GLN A 233 -9.43 -13.88 13.31
N THR A 234 -8.34 -13.71 12.56
CA THR A 234 -7.01 -13.48 13.12
C THR A 234 -6.74 -12.00 13.26
N LEU A 235 -6.46 -11.56 14.49
CA LEU A 235 -6.15 -10.14 14.80
C LEU A 235 -4.75 -9.74 14.36
N LEU A 236 -4.31 -10.14 13.16
CA LEU A 236 -3.01 -9.78 12.63
C LEU A 236 -2.95 -8.27 12.33
N ARG A 237 -1.91 -7.62 12.86
CA ARG A 237 -1.70 -6.17 12.69
C ARG A 237 -0.28 -5.90 12.22
N PRO A 238 -0.04 -4.85 11.45
CA PRO A 238 1.31 -4.36 11.18
C PRO A 238 2.07 -4.12 12.49
N GLY A 239 3.37 -4.43 12.48
CA GLY A 239 4.23 -4.35 13.66
C GLY A 239 4.29 -5.62 14.51
N MET A 240 3.42 -6.60 14.31
CA MET A 240 3.49 -7.87 15.04
C MET A 240 4.71 -8.69 14.61
N ALA A 241 5.44 -9.24 15.61
CA ALA A 241 6.50 -10.21 15.38
C ALA A 241 5.89 -11.55 14.95
N VAL A 242 6.44 -12.13 13.90
CA VAL A 242 6.01 -13.40 13.31
C VAL A 242 7.21 -14.29 13.00
N LYS A 243 6.97 -15.56 12.92
CA LYS A 243 7.88 -16.58 12.39
C LYS A 243 7.35 -17.06 11.06
N VAL A 244 8.17 -16.99 10.03
CA VAL A 244 7.85 -17.49 8.69
C VAL A 244 8.53 -18.84 8.53
N LEU A 245 7.74 -19.88 8.27
CA LEU A 245 8.20 -21.24 8.13
C LEU A 245 8.16 -21.64 6.65
N PHE A 246 9.31 -21.95 6.11
CA PHE A 246 9.43 -22.47 4.76
C PHE A 246 9.42 -24.00 4.83
N ASN A 247 8.40 -24.64 4.27
CA ASN A 247 8.34 -26.09 4.21
C ASN A 247 9.36 -26.60 3.18
N ASN A 248 10.27 -27.46 3.62
CA ASN A 248 11.29 -28.09 2.78
C ASN A 248 10.71 -29.15 1.81
N ALA A 249 9.45 -29.04 1.42
CA ALA A 249 8.74 -30.04 0.60
C ALA A 249 9.11 -29.98 -0.91
N ARG A 250 10.38 -29.81 -1.25
CA ARG A 250 10.88 -30.10 -2.61
C ARG A 250 12.27 -30.73 -2.49
N GLY A 251 12.33 -31.91 -1.88
CA GLY A 251 13.41 -32.82 -2.06
C GLY A 251 12.99 -33.85 -3.11
N SER A 252 13.76 -33.97 -4.17
CA SER A 252 13.78 -34.96 -5.25
C SER A 252 12.94 -34.60 -6.44
#